data_1be479a00266b7305178000160c86180
#
_entry.id   1be479a00266b7305178000160c86180
#
_cell.length_a   1.000
_cell.length_b   1.000
_cell.length_c   1.000
_cell.angle_alpha   90.00
_cell.angle_beta   90.00
_cell.angle_gamma   90.00
#
_symmetry.space_group_name_H-M   'P 1'
#
loop_
_entity.id
_entity.type
_entity.pdbx_description
1 polymer ?
#
loop_
_entity_poly.entity_id
_entity_poly.type
_entity_poly.pdbx_seq_one_letter_code
_entity_poly.pdbx_strand_id
1 'polypeptide(L)'
;MHYQPQKNLLQNRIILVTGASDGIGREAALTYAEYGASVILTGRNEEKLKGVAQEIEAAGGIPARWYTLDLLTCTPASCQELAHRISTHYPRLDGVLHNAGLLGEVRPMDEQDPEIWQEVMQVNVNGTFFLTQALLPLLLKSDSGSLVFTSSSVGREGRANWG
;
A
#
# COMPACT_ATOMS: atom_id res chain seq x y z
N MET A 1 -17.35 17.25 12.01
CA MET A 1 -17.83 15.96 12.51
C MET A 1 -16.62 15.13 12.87
N HIS A 2 -16.45 14.71 14.14
CA HIS A 2 -15.45 13.72 14.51
C HIS A 2 -16.06 12.35 14.26
N TYR A 3 -15.67 11.70 13.15
CA TYR A 3 -16.03 10.31 12.92
C TYR A 3 -15.29 9.42 13.92
N GLN A 4 -16.02 8.65 14.71
CA GLN A 4 -15.44 7.63 15.58
C GLN A 4 -15.88 6.26 15.04
N PRO A 5 -14.94 5.48 14.49
CA PRO A 5 -15.27 4.15 14.00
C PRO A 5 -15.66 3.23 15.18
N GLN A 6 -16.55 2.28 14.90
CA GLN A 6 -16.89 1.25 15.89
C GLN A 6 -15.70 0.34 16.16
N LYS A 7 -15.52 -0.10 17.39
CA LYS A 7 -14.55 -1.15 17.72
C LYS A 7 -14.83 -2.37 16.84
N ASN A 8 -13.77 -2.98 16.32
CA ASN A 8 -13.85 -4.15 15.44
C ASN A 8 -14.52 -3.90 14.06
N LEU A 9 -14.57 -2.65 13.58
CA LEU A 9 -15.12 -2.30 12.27
C LEU A 9 -14.52 -3.13 11.12
N LEU A 10 -13.25 -3.52 11.24
CA LEU A 10 -12.50 -4.28 10.24
C LEU A 10 -12.30 -5.75 10.64
N GLN A 11 -13.06 -6.25 11.61
CA GLN A 11 -12.97 -7.64 12.02
C GLN A 11 -13.22 -8.60 10.85
N ASN A 12 -12.38 -9.61 10.71
CA ASN A 12 -12.40 -10.59 9.60
C ASN A 12 -12.09 -9.98 8.22
N ARG A 13 -11.58 -8.75 8.14
CA ARG A 13 -11.09 -8.15 6.90
C ARG A 13 -9.60 -8.40 6.73
N ILE A 14 -9.22 -8.71 5.48
CA ILE A 14 -7.81 -8.91 5.10
C ILE A 14 -7.43 -7.73 4.22
N ILE A 15 -6.50 -6.90 4.71
CA ILE A 15 -6.15 -5.62 4.08
C ILE A 15 -4.65 -5.57 3.80
N LEU A 16 -4.30 -5.32 2.54
CA LEU A 16 -2.92 -5.09 2.13
C LEU A 16 -2.63 -3.59 2.10
N VAL A 17 -1.48 -3.20 2.66
CA VAL A 17 -0.99 -1.82 2.67
C VAL A 17 0.36 -1.75 1.98
N THR A 18 0.49 -0.91 0.95
CA THR A 18 1.79 -0.61 0.32
C THR A 18 2.45 0.58 0.99
N GLY A 19 3.80 0.59 1.04
CA GLY A 19 4.54 1.61 1.79
C GLY A 19 4.27 1.54 3.30
N ALA A 20 3.99 0.33 3.81
CA ALA A 20 3.60 0.10 5.20
C ALA A 20 4.75 0.22 6.21
N SER A 21 5.97 0.48 5.75
CA SER A 21 7.16 0.52 6.61
C SER A 21 7.36 1.85 7.33
N ASP A 22 6.65 2.93 6.93
CA ASP A 22 6.86 4.27 7.48
C ASP A 22 5.66 5.20 7.20
N GLY A 23 5.62 6.36 7.87
CA GLY A 23 4.66 7.44 7.61
C GLY A 23 3.19 7.02 7.61
N ILE A 24 2.44 7.51 6.62
CA ILE A 24 0.99 7.28 6.51
C ILE A 24 0.65 5.79 6.37
N GLY A 25 1.44 5.03 5.58
CA GLY A 25 1.19 3.61 5.38
C GLY A 25 1.37 2.79 6.65
N ARG A 26 2.39 3.13 7.46
CA ARG A 26 2.59 2.51 8.78
C ARG A 26 1.42 2.79 9.72
N GLU A 27 1.02 4.06 9.86
CA GLU A 27 -0.10 4.45 10.72
C GLU A 27 -1.42 3.82 10.28
N ALA A 28 -1.66 3.74 8.97
CA ALA A 28 -2.83 3.04 8.44
C ALA A 28 -2.82 1.55 8.80
N ALA A 29 -1.67 0.88 8.66
CA ALA A 29 -1.53 -0.53 8.99
C ALA A 29 -1.80 -0.81 10.48
N LEU A 30 -1.23 0.00 11.38
CA LEU A 30 -1.46 -0.09 12.83
C LEU A 30 -2.93 0.15 13.17
N THR A 31 -3.52 1.20 12.59
CA THR A 31 -4.93 1.53 12.79
C THR A 31 -5.85 0.41 12.29
N TYR A 32 -5.60 -0.15 11.10
CA TYR A 32 -6.42 -1.25 10.58
C TYR A 32 -6.35 -2.48 11.50
N ALA A 33 -5.16 -2.80 12.03
CA ALA A 33 -4.99 -3.89 12.98
C ALA A 33 -5.72 -3.62 14.30
N GLU A 34 -5.67 -2.40 14.83
CA GLU A 34 -6.42 -1.96 16.03
C GLU A 34 -7.94 -2.17 15.87
N TYR A 35 -8.46 -1.94 14.65
CA TYR A 35 -9.87 -2.17 14.33
C TYR A 35 -10.21 -3.61 13.90
N GLY A 36 -9.28 -4.55 14.08
CA GLY A 36 -9.51 -6.00 13.95
C GLY A 36 -9.17 -6.59 12.58
N ALA A 37 -8.51 -5.85 11.68
CA ALA A 37 -8.09 -6.41 10.39
C ALA A 37 -6.89 -7.36 10.53
N SER A 38 -6.83 -8.37 9.64
CA SER A 38 -5.60 -9.07 9.31
C SER A 38 -4.83 -8.22 8.29
N VAL A 39 -3.70 -7.66 8.69
CA VAL A 39 -2.94 -6.73 7.83
C VAL A 39 -1.81 -7.44 7.11
N ILE A 40 -1.64 -7.14 5.83
CA ILE A 40 -0.52 -7.55 5.01
C ILE A 40 0.31 -6.31 4.68
N LEU A 41 1.57 -6.31 5.09
CA LEU A 41 2.48 -5.19 4.94
C LEU A 41 3.36 -5.38 3.71
N THR A 42 3.45 -4.38 2.83
CA THR A 42 4.43 -4.39 1.74
C THR A 42 5.25 -3.10 1.68
N GLY A 43 6.50 -3.24 1.28
CA GLY A 43 7.44 -2.13 1.17
C GLY A 43 8.85 -2.63 0.85
N ARG A 44 9.81 -1.72 0.70
CA ARG A 44 11.17 -2.04 0.29
C ARG A 44 12.06 -2.52 1.45
N ASN A 45 11.82 -2.03 2.64
CA ASN A 45 12.67 -2.28 3.81
C ASN A 45 12.06 -3.37 4.70
N GLU A 46 12.62 -4.57 4.61
CA GLU A 46 12.15 -5.74 5.34
C GLU A 46 12.21 -5.54 6.86
N GLU A 47 13.31 -4.98 7.38
CA GLU A 47 13.49 -4.80 8.82
C GLU A 47 12.45 -3.81 9.40
N LYS A 48 12.15 -2.72 8.68
CA LYS A 48 11.08 -1.82 9.09
C LYS A 48 9.70 -2.49 9.04
N LEU A 49 9.42 -3.32 8.01
CA LEU A 49 8.17 -4.07 7.93
C LEU A 49 8.03 -5.07 9.10
N LYS A 50 9.09 -5.77 9.45
CA LYS A 50 9.14 -6.64 10.63
C LYS A 50 8.86 -5.87 11.92
N GLY A 51 9.45 -4.68 12.06
CA GLY A 51 9.19 -3.79 13.20
C GLY A 51 7.71 -3.44 13.34
N VAL A 52 7.06 -3.05 12.23
CA VAL A 52 5.61 -2.75 12.23
C VAL A 52 4.78 -3.99 12.56
N ALA A 53 5.14 -5.17 12.04
CA ALA A 53 4.44 -6.41 12.37
C ALA A 53 4.55 -6.75 13.87
N GLN A 54 5.72 -6.55 14.47
CA GLN A 54 5.93 -6.72 15.92
C GLN A 54 5.14 -5.73 16.75
N GLU A 55 5.02 -4.47 16.32
CA GLU A 55 4.19 -3.48 16.99
C GLU A 55 2.71 -3.86 16.97
N ILE A 56 2.21 -4.35 15.83
CA ILE A 56 0.83 -4.85 15.71
C ILE A 56 0.59 -6.00 16.70
N GLU A 57 1.51 -6.95 16.77
CA GLU A 57 1.40 -8.10 17.66
C GLU A 57 1.49 -7.69 19.14
N ALA A 58 2.42 -6.80 19.50
CA ALA A 58 2.57 -6.27 20.86
C ALA A 58 1.35 -5.48 21.34
N ALA A 59 0.63 -4.84 20.41
CA ALA A 59 -0.64 -4.15 20.70
C ALA A 59 -1.85 -5.11 20.81
N GLY A 60 -1.65 -6.42 20.65
CA GLY A 60 -2.71 -7.44 20.70
C GLY A 60 -3.49 -7.59 19.39
N GLY A 61 -3.01 -7.02 18.28
CA GLY A 61 -3.56 -7.24 16.95
C GLY A 61 -3.28 -8.64 16.40
N ILE A 62 -3.94 -9.00 15.31
CA ILE A 62 -3.67 -10.23 14.59
C ILE A 62 -2.25 -10.13 13.99
N PRO A 63 -1.35 -11.14 14.19
CA PRO A 63 0.00 -11.10 13.67
C PRO A 63 0.03 -10.79 12.16
N ALA A 64 0.65 -9.67 11.79
CA ALA A 64 0.72 -9.24 10.42
C ALA A 64 1.79 -10.01 9.64
N ARG A 65 1.50 -10.33 8.37
CA ARG A 65 2.51 -10.84 7.44
C ARG A 65 3.08 -9.70 6.62
N TRP A 66 4.34 -9.84 6.24
CA TRP A 66 5.02 -8.85 5.39
C TRP A 66 5.64 -9.51 4.17
N TYR A 67 5.73 -8.73 3.11
CA TYR A 67 6.38 -9.10 1.87
C TYR A 67 7.17 -7.92 1.34
N THR A 68 8.43 -8.12 0.99
CA THR A 68 9.22 -7.08 0.33
C THR A 68 8.75 -6.91 -1.12
N LEU A 69 8.54 -5.67 -1.50
CA LEU A 69 8.24 -5.27 -2.87
C LEU A 69 8.80 -3.87 -3.10
N ASP A 70 9.64 -3.73 -4.11
CA ASP A 70 10.06 -2.42 -4.61
C ASP A 70 9.30 -2.11 -5.90
N LEU A 71 8.43 -1.08 -5.84
CA LEU A 71 7.65 -0.66 -7.00
C LEU A 71 8.51 -0.03 -8.11
N LEU A 72 9.72 0.44 -7.78
CA LEU A 72 10.65 0.97 -8.76
C LEU A 72 11.17 -0.13 -9.71
N THR A 73 11.41 -1.31 -9.19
CA THR A 73 11.98 -2.44 -9.94
C THR A 73 11.00 -3.56 -10.23
N CYS A 74 9.76 -3.45 -9.73
CA CYS A 74 8.77 -4.49 -9.94
C CYS A 74 8.36 -4.63 -11.41
N THR A 75 8.01 -5.84 -11.76
CA THR A 75 7.48 -6.22 -13.06
C THR A 75 6.10 -6.87 -12.90
N PRO A 76 5.30 -7.02 -13.96
CA PRO A 76 4.07 -7.81 -13.89
C PRO A 76 4.30 -9.21 -13.30
N ALA A 77 5.40 -9.87 -13.67
CA ALA A 77 5.73 -11.22 -13.18
C ALA A 77 6.02 -11.22 -11.67
N SER A 78 6.82 -10.26 -11.17
CA SER A 78 7.11 -10.18 -9.73
C SER A 78 5.87 -9.84 -8.88
N CYS A 79 4.95 -9.04 -9.42
CA CYS A 79 3.67 -8.76 -8.77
C CYS A 79 2.75 -9.99 -8.75
N GLN A 80 2.73 -10.80 -9.83
CA GLN A 80 2.01 -12.06 -9.88
C GLN A 80 2.56 -13.08 -8.88
N GLU A 81 3.89 -13.19 -8.77
CA GLU A 81 4.54 -14.04 -7.77
C GLU A 81 4.17 -13.62 -6.35
N LEU A 82 4.17 -12.32 -6.06
CA LEU A 82 3.72 -11.80 -4.77
C LEU A 82 2.26 -12.17 -4.51
N ALA A 83 1.37 -11.95 -5.47
CA ALA A 83 -0.05 -12.31 -5.35
C ALA A 83 -0.24 -13.81 -5.11
N HIS A 84 0.54 -14.65 -5.78
CA HIS A 84 0.54 -16.09 -5.56
C HIS A 84 0.96 -16.43 -4.11
N ARG A 85 2.07 -15.87 -3.63
CA ARG A 85 2.53 -16.07 -2.24
C ARG A 85 1.49 -15.61 -1.20
N ILE A 86 0.79 -14.50 -1.47
CA ILE A 86 -0.30 -14.03 -0.61
C ILE A 86 -1.45 -15.06 -0.62
N SER A 87 -1.82 -15.60 -1.78
CA SER A 87 -2.92 -16.54 -1.93
C SER A 87 -2.71 -17.87 -1.20
N THR A 88 -1.45 -18.26 -0.90
CA THR A 88 -1.16 -19.45 -0.09
C THR A 88 -1.54 -19.30 1.38
N HIS A 89 -1.70 -18.06 1.87
CA HIS A 89 -2.01 -17.77 3.26
C HIS A 89 -3.40 -17.15 3.45
N TYR A 90 -3.90 -16.48 2.41
CA TYR A 90 -5.14 -15.73 2.47
C TYR A 90 -6.07 -16.11 1.32
N PRO A 91 -7.33 -16.51 1.61
CA PRO A 91 -8.27 -16.95 0.57
C PRO A 91 -8.77 -15.81 -0.31
N ARG A 92 -8.73 -14.58 0.18
CA ARG A 92 -9.18 -13.35 -0.48
C ARG A 92 -8.44 -12.13 0.07
N LEU A 93 -8.68 -10.99 -0.56
CA LEU A 93 -8.40 -9.66 0.00
C LEU A 93 -9.69 -8.87 0.10
N ASP A 94 -9.90 -8.19 1.23
CA ASP A 94 -11.05 -7.30 1.44
C ASP A 94 -10.69 -5.83 1.19
N GLY A 95 -9.40 -5.50 1.19
CA GLY A 95 -8.94 -4.16 0.89
C GLY A 95 -7.48 -4.11 0.43
N VAL A 96 -7.17 -3.11 -0.39
CA VAL A 96 -5.80 -2.71 -0.71
C VAL A 96 -5.68 -1.20 -0.58
N LEU A 97 -4.76 -0.75 0.27
CA LEU A 97 -4.33 0.64 0.33
C LEU A 97 -3.03 0.81 -0.46
N HIS A 98 -3.13 1.41 -1.62
CA HIS A 98 -1.98 1.88 -2.38
C HIS A 98 -1.52 3.22 -1.81
N ASN A 99 -0.54 3.17 -0.91
CA ASN A 99 0.02 4.35 -0.25
C ASN A 99 1.49 4.60 -0.63
N ALA A 100 2.21 3.55 -1.06
CA ALA A 100 3.56 3.74 -1.56
C ALA A 100 3.60 4.73 -2.71
N GLY A 101 4.53 5.68 -2.65
CA GLY A 101 4.69 6.68 -3.68
C GLY A 101 6.07 7.34 -3.60
N LEU A 102 6.46 7.93 -4.72
CA LEU A 102 7.68 8.72 -4.87
C LEU A 102 7.28 10.13 -5.31
N LEU A 103 7.77 11.15 -4.59
CA LEU A 103 7.45 12.53 -4.93
C LEU A 103 8.22 13.02 -6.17
N GLY A 104 9.46 12.55 -6.34
CA GLY A 104 10.36 13.12 -7.34
C GLY A 104 10.88 14.49 -6.92
N GLU A 105 11.12 15.35 -7.90
CA GLU A 105 11.59 16.72 -7.69
C GLU A 105 10.48 17.73 -7.83
N VAL A 106 10.54 18.81 -7.04
CA VAL A 106 9.66 19.97 -7.16
C VAL A 106 10.45 21.05 -7.89
N ARG A 107 10.29 21.12 -9.23
CA ARG A 107 11.03 22.02 -10.12
C ARG A 107 10.16 22.48 -11.30
N PRO A 108 10.53 23.58 -11.99
CA PRO A 108 9.93 23.95 -13.27
C PRO A 108 10.01 22.79 -14.28
N MET A 109 9.08 22.72 -15.20
CA MET A 109 8.96 21.64 -16.18
C MET A 109 10.24 21.49 -17.06
N ASP A 110 10.86 22.59 -17.42
CA ASP A 110 12.07 22.65 -18.25
C ASP A 110 13.36 22.26 -17.50
N GLU A 111 13.27 22.16 -16.17
CA GLU A 111 14.36 21.73 -15.28
C GLU A 111 14.16 20.32 -14.71
N GLN A 112 13.05 19.66 -15.02
CA GLN A 112 12.77 18.31 -14.52
C GLN A 112 13.76 17.30 -15.10
N ASP A 113 14.31 16.43 -14.25
CA ASP A 113 15.15 15.32 -14.69
C ASP A 113 14.28 14.20 -15.29
N PRO A 114 14.48 13.85 -16.57
CA PRO A 114 13.70 12.77 -17.21
C PRO A 114 13.86 11.40 -16.55
N GLU A 115 15.00 11.10 -15.92
CA GLU A 115 15.22 9.82 -15.23
C GLU A 115 14.39 9.78 -13.94
N ILE A 116 14.40 10.87 -13.16
CA ILE A 116 13.56 10.98 -11.97
C ILE A 116 12.06 10.95 -12.33
N TRP A 117 11.68 11.59 -13.43
CA TRP A 117 10.32 11.48 -13.94
C TRP A 117 9.93 10.02 -14.23
N GLN A 118 10.79 9.25 -14.91
CA GLN A 118 10.54 7.84 -15.20
C GLN A 118 10.41 7.01 -13.92
N GLU A 119 11.24 7.26 -12.91
CA GLU A 119 11.13 6.61 -11.61
C GLU A 119 9.79 6.89 -10.92
N VAL A 120 9.35 8.16 -10.93
CA VAL A 120 8.05 8.56 -10.38
C VAL A 120 6.91 7.85 -11.09
N MET A 121 6.93 7.82 -12.42
CA MET A 121 5.91 7.11 -13.22
C MET A 121 5.96 5.61 -12.99
N GLN A 122 7.15 5.03 -12.83
CA GLN A 122 7.30 3.61 -12.54
C GLN A 122 6.69 3.27 -11.17
N VAL A 123 7.01 4.01 -10.13
CA VAL A 123 6.51 3.74 -8.76
C VAL A 123 5.02 4.04 -8.64
N ASN A 124 4.61 5.26 -9.03
CA ASN A 124 3.26 5.74 -8.71
C ASN A 124 2.19 5.21 -9.68
N VAL A 125 2.56 4.88 -10.90
CA VAL A 125 1.63 4.46 -11.95
C VAL A 125 1.84 3.00 -12.35
N ASN A 126 2.98 2.66 -12.93
CA ASN A 126 3.20 1.34 -13.51
C ASN A 126 3.21 0.24 -12.44
N GLY A 127 4.02 0.40 -11.39
CA GLY A 127 4.13 -0.58 -10.30
C GLY A 127 2.82 -0.74 -9.54
N THR A 128 2.13 0.38 -9.30
CA THR A 128 0.78 0.37 -8.69
C THR A 128 -0.23 -0.36 -9.56
N PHE A 129 -0.20 -0.14 -10.89
CA PHE A 129 -1.06 -0.86 -11.83
C PHE A 129 -0.74 -2.35 -11.88
N PHE A 130 0.54 -2.75 -11.99
CA PHE A 130 0.95 -4.16 -12.03
C PHE A 130 0.50 -4.90 -10.77
N LEU A 131 0.71 -4.29 -9.61
CA LEU A 131 0.30 -4.87 -8.34
C LEU A 131 -1.23 -4.98 -8.23
N THR A 132 -1.96 -3.94 -8.63
CA THR A 132 -3.43 -3.97 -8.65
C THR A 132 -3.95 -5.11 -9.52
N GLN A 133 -3.42 -5.23 -10.75
CA GLN A 133 -3.81 -6.27 -11.69
C GLN A 133 -3.56 -7.67 -11.11
N ALA A 134 -2.41 -7.88 -10.46
CA ALA A 134 -2.05 -9.15 -9.86
C ALA A 134 -2.93 -9.51 -8.65
N LEU A 135 -3.33 -8.52 -7.84
CA LEU A 135 -4.16 -8.72 -6.65
C LEU A 135 -5.66 -8.78 -6.94
N LEU A 136 -6.10 -8.31 -8.11
CA LEU A 136 -7.51 -8.23 -8.46
C LEU A 136 -8.27 -9.56 -8.33
N PRO A 137 -7.71 -10.74 -8.71
CA PRO A 137 -8.38 -12.02 -8.50
C PRO A 137 -8.68 -12.36 -7.03
N LEU A 138 -7.85 -11.85 -6.09
CA LEU A 138 -8.10 -12.03 -4.66
C LEU A 138 -9.14 -11.03 -4.14
N LEU A 139 -9.14 -9.80 -4.64
CA LEU A 139 -10.15 -8.79 -4.30
C LEU A 139 -11.54 -9.18 -4.78
N LEU A 140 -11.67 -9.76 -5.97
CA LEU A 140 -12.94 -10.20 -6.54
C LEU A 140 -13.59 -11.38 -5.78
N LYS A 141 -12.84 -12.04 -4.87
CA LYS A 141 -13.38 -13.07 -3.97
C LYS A 141 -14.02 -12.48 -2.71
N SER A 142 -13.89 -11.18 -2.48
CA SER A 142 -14.54 -10.50 -1.35
C SER A 142 -15.92 -10.00 -1.76
N ASP A 143 -16.90 -10.14 -0.87
CA ASP A 143 -18.25 -9.57 -1.06
C ASP A 143 -18.26 -8.03 -1.04
N SER A 144 -17.19 -7.42 -0.55
CA SER A 144 -17.06 -5.96 -0.39
C SER A 144 -15.60 -5.50 -0.52
N GLY A 145 -14.92 -5.95 -1.57
CA GLY A 145 -13.53 -5.56 -1.88
C GLY A 145 -13.41 -4.06 -2.11
N SER A 146 -12.36 -3.44 -1.55
CA SER A 146 -12.09 -2.01 -1.67
C SER A 146 -10.67 -1.74 -2.14
N LEU A 147 -10.53 -0.82 -3.10
CA LEU A 147 -9.24 -0.26 -3.53
C LEU A 147 -9.19 1.21 -3.14
N VAL A 148 -8.15 1.60 -2.41
CA VAL A 148 -7.90 2.98 -2.00
C VAL A 148 -6.52 3.39 -2.48
N PHE A 149 -6.43 4.58 -3.09
CA PHE A 149 -5.18 5.16 -3.55
C PHE A 149 -4.92 6.46 -2.79
N THR A 150 -3.77 6.55 -2.14
CA THR A 150 -3.31 7.80 -1.55
C THR A 150 -2.98 8.79 -2.67
N SER A 151 -3.59 9.95 -2.62
CA SER A 151 -3.37 11.04 -3.56
C SER A 151 -3.00 12.32 -2.80
N SER A 152 -2.83 13.41 -3.53
CA SER A 152 -2.46 14.72 -2.97
C SER A 152 -3.40 15.81 -3.47
N SER A 153 -3.42 16.94 -2.76
CA SER A 153 -4.13 18.15 -3.19
C SER A 153 -3.63 18.65 -4.55
N VAL A 154 -2.34 18.45 -4.87
CA VAL A 154 -1.77 18.83 -6.18
C VAL A 154 -2.32 18.00 -7.34
N GLY A 155 -2.92 16.86 -7.10
CA GLY A 155 -3.67 16.11 -8.10
C GLY A 155 -5.05 16.70 -8.44
N ARG A 156 -5.51 17.73 -7.70
CA ARG A 156 -6.76 18.45 -7.93
C ARG A 156 -6.54 19.90 -8.30
N GLU A 157 -5.53 20.54 -7.71
CA GLU A 157 -5.19 21.93 -7.91
C GLU A 157 -3.73 22.03 -8.29
N GLY A 158 -3.45 22.52 -9.51
CA GLY A 158 -2.09 22.74 -9.97
C GLY A 158 -1.35 23.74 -9.08
N ARG A 159 -0.11 23.44 -8.76
CA ARG A 159 0.81 24.35 -8.04
C ARG A 159 2.06 24.52 -8.87
N ALA A 160 2.62 25.73 -8.84
CA ALA A 160 3.87 26.02 -9.53
C ALA A 160 4.94 24.99 -9.12
N ASN A 161 5.66 24.43 -10.09
CA ASN A 161 6.72 23.45 -9.94
C ASN A 161 6.31 22.05 -9.43
N TRP A 162 5.02 21.80 -9.26
CA TRP A 162 4.49 20.48 -8.92
C TRP A 162 3.87 19.85 -10.17
N GLY A 163 4.51 18.81 -10.71
CA GLY A 163 4.08 18.09 -11.89
C GLY A 163 3.07 16.99 -11.63
#